data_f6ef7421438d831dd5f57c15db6059bf
#
_entry.id   f6ef7421438d831dd5f57c15db6059bf
#
_cell.length_a   1.000
_cell.length_b   1.000
_cell.length_c   1.000
_cell.angle_alpha   90.00
_cell.angle_beta   90.00
_cell.angle_gamma   90.00
#
_symmetry.space_group_name_H-M   'P 1'
#
loop_
_entity.id
_entity.type
_entity.pdbx_description
1 polymer ?
#
loop_
_entity_poly.entity_id
_entity_poly.type
_entity_poly.pdbx_seq_one_letter_code
_entity_poly.pdbx_strand_id
1 'polypeptide(L)'
;MNVTPLAFTLRPMQPSDLDQVLAIAEQSPEAPRWPPSSYTPYLTGAASQTNPALLRTALVATTSSNPDQPNKEKIQAFAAATLLLVPDSAGQQNLCSLDSMAVHPNARRRGLGLALLRAILAWSARHNARHLTLEVRAGNAPALALYQLCGFRPEGLRTRYYTDPEEDALLLGMDITSGPPHVGFPR
;
A
#
# COMPACT_ATOMS: atom_id res chain seq x y z
N MET A 1 -14.02 24.15 -1.05
CA MET A 1 -12.73 24.46 -1.71
C MET A 1 -12.48 23.36 -2.74
N ASN A 2 -12.49 23.69 -4.03
CA ASN A 2 -12.14 22.72 -5.09
C ASN A 2 -10.64 22.46 -5.02
N VAL A 3 -10.25 21.30 -4.52
CA VAL A 3 -8.86 20.86 -4.57
C VAL A 3 -8.60 20.38 -5.99
N THR A 4 -7.79 21.10 -6.74
CA THR A 4 -7.35 20.68 -8.07
C THR A 4 -6.71 19.29 -7.96
N PRO A 5 -7.12 18.31 -8.78
CA PRO A 5 -6.50 17.00 -8.78
C PRO A 5 -4.99 17.14 -9.02
N LEU A 6 -4.19 16.51 -8.16
CA LEU A 6 -2.75 16.43 -8.37
C LEU A 6 -2.48 15.44 -9.49
N ALA A 7 -1.87 15.89 -10.58
CA ALA A 7 -1.39 14.97 -11.61
C ALA A 7 -0.23 14.15 -11.02
N PHE A 8 -0.35 12.84 -11.02
CA PHE A 8 0.68 11.93 -10.52
C PHE A 8 0.76 10.67 -11.39
N THR A 9 1.91 10.01 -11.32
CA THR A 9 2.15 8.72 -11.97
C THR A 9 2.41 7.66 -10.91
N LEU A 10 1.92 6.44 -11.13
CA LEU A 10 2.27 5.28 -10.32
C LEU A 10 3.32 4.45 -11.06
N ARG A 11 4.37 4.06 -10.37
CA ARG A 11 5.40 3.15 -10.89
C ARG A 11 5.96 2.25 -9.80
N PRO A 12 6.61 1.15 -10.15
CA PRO A 12 7.35 0.34 -9.19
C PRO A 12 8.42 1.16 -8.47
N MET A 13 8.60 0.88 -7.18
CA MET A 13 9.65 1.48 -6.35
C MET A 13 11.03 0.97 -6.80
N GLN A 14 11.97 1.89 -6.92
CA GLN A 14 13.36 1.62 -7.26
C GLN A 14 14.29 1.85 -6.05
N PRO A 15 15.51 1.30 -6.03
CA PRO A 15 16.46 1.56 -4.96
C PRO A 15 16.76 3.05 -4.72
N SER A 16 16.78 3.85 -5.79
CA SER A 16 16.99 5.32 -5.72
C SER A 16 15.86 6.08 -5.05
N ASP A 17 14.69 5.45 -4.82
CA ASP A 17 13.55 6.09 -4.20
C ASP A 17 13.59 6.04 -2.67
N LEU A 18 14.47 5.19 -2.12
CA LEU A 18 14.42 4.80 -0.72
C LEU A 18 14.52 5.98 0.24
N ASP A 19 15.41 6.94 -0.03
CA ASP A 19 15.58 8.11 0.84
C ASP A 19 14.29 8.94 0.93
N GLN A 20 13.59 9.16 -0.20
CA GLN A 20 12.33 9.88 -0.21
C GLN A 20 11.20 9.08 0.46
N VAL A 21 11.18 7.76 0.29
CA VAL A 21 10.21 6.86 0.94
C VAL A 21 10.38 6.89 2.45
N LEU A 22 11.61 6.80 2.95
CA LEU A 22 11.92 6.89 4.39
C LEU A 22 11.50 8.24 4.96
N ALA A 23 11.78 9.34 4.26
CA ALA A 23 11.37 10.67 4.69
C ALA A 23 9.83 10.81 4.78
N ILE A 24 9.07 10.14 3.91
CA ILE A 24 7.60 10.10 3.99
C ILE A 24 7.15 9.25 5.17
N ALA A 25 7.78 8.10 5.40
CA ALA A 25 7.46 7.23 6.53
C ALA A 25 7.69 7.92 7.88
N GLU A 26 8.80 8.65 8.02
CA GLU A 26 9.11 9.45 9.23
C GLU A 26 8.05 10.53 9.50
N GLN A 27 7.51 11.15 8.46
CA GLN A 27 6.46 12.16 8.54
C GLN A 27 5.04 11.59 8.67
N SER A 28 4.92 10.26 8.73
CA SER A 28 3.66 9.54 8.81
C SER A 28 3.67 8.61 10.02
N PRO A 29 3.48 9.13 11.24
CA PRO A 29 3.60 8.35 12.48
C PRO A 29 2.60 7.20 12.56
N GLU A 30 1.55 7.23 11.74
CA GLU A 30 0.56 6.17 11.63
C GLU A 30 1.05 4.97 10.79
N ALA A 31 2.09 5.16 9.97
CA ALA A 31 2.69 4.09 9.17
C ALA A 31 3.72 3.29 10.00
N PRO A 32 3.93 2.00 9.67
CA PRO A 32 4.98 1.22 10.31
C PRO A 32 6.36 1.86 10.10
N ARG A 33 7.15 1.96 11.17
CA ARG A 33 8.54 2.45 11.11
C ARG A 33 9.46 1.30 10.70
N TRP A 34 9.62 1.11 9.42
CA TRP A 34 10.52 0.09 8.90
C TRP A 34 11.96 0.60 8.77
N PRO A 35 12.96 -0.17 9.18
CA PRO A 35 14.36 0.13 8.83
C PRO A 35 14.56 0.01 7.32
N PRO A 36 15.53 0.71 6.73
CA PRO A 36 15.80 0.71 5.28
C PRO A 36 15.90 -0.71 4.67
N SER A 37 16.52 -1.64 5.40
CA SER A 37 16.66 -3.04 4.97
C SER A 37 15.34 -3.78 4.77
N SER A 38 14.27 -3.39 5.46
CA SER A 38 12.95 -4.00 5.31
C SER A 38 12.28 -3.68 3.98
N TYR A 39 12.69 -2.61 3.30
CA TYR A 39 12.18 -2.27 1.96
C TYR A 39 12.88 -3.05 0.84
N THR A 40 14.11 -3.54 1.08
CA THR A 40 14.93 -4.22 0.04
C THR A 40 14.18 -5.36 -0.67
N PRO A 41 13.42 -6.24 0.00
CA PRO A 41 12.71 -7.33 -0.67
C PRO A 41 11.57 -6.89 -1.60
N TYR A 42 11.14 -5.62 -1.52
CA TYR A 42 10.06 -5.05 -2.32
C TYR A 42 10.56 -4.28 -3.54
N LEU A 43 11.87 -4.00 -3.61
CA LEU A 43 12.44 -3.19 -4.68
C LEU A 43 12.49 -3.96 -6.00
N THR A 44 12.26 -3.26 -7.10
CA THR A 44 12.37 -3.84 -8.45
C THR A 44 13.82 -4.27 -8.71
N GLY A 45 14.00 -5.50 -9.17
CA GLY A 45 15.32 -6.05 -9.47
C GLY A 45 16.08 -6.56 -8.24
N ALA A 46 15.49 -6.54 -7.04
CA ALA A 46 16.10 -7.19 -5.89
C ALA A 46 16.18 -8.71 -6.14
N ALA A 47 17.42 -9.23 -6.28
CA ALA A 47 17.70 -10.65 -6.49
C ALA A 47 17.34 -11.55 -5.28
N SER A 48 16.73 -11.00 -4.26
CA SER A 48 16.50 -11.61 -2.96
C SER A 48 15.06 -12.08 -2.75
N GLN A 49 14.53 -12.82 -3.70
CA GLN A 49 13.37 -13.67 -3.38
C GLN A 49 13.89 -14.99 -2.80
N THR A 50 14.39 -14.94 -1.58
CA THR A 50 14.89 -16.13 -0.85
C THR A 50 13.79 -17.14 -0.55
N ASN A 51 12.53 -16.75 -0.66
CA ASN A 51 11.38 -17.64 -0.51
C ASN A 51 10.52 -17.59 -1.79
N PRO A 52 10.51 -18.67 -2.61
CA PRO A 52 9.72 -18.71 -3.84
C PRO A 52 8.19 -18.68 -3.61
N ALA A 53 7.74 -18.94 -2.38
CA ALA A 53 6.33 -18.84 -2.02
C ALA A 53 5.87 -17.39 -1.74
N LEU A 54 6.78 -16.40 -1.74
CA LEU A 54 6.44 -15.02 -1.46
C LEU A 54 6.76 -14.13 -2.68
N LEU A 55 5.73 -13.49 -3.20
CA LEU A 55 5.90 -12.37 -4.16
C LEU A 55 5.73 -11.05 -3.42
N ARG A 56 6.56 -10.08 -3.74
CA ARG A 56 6.50 -8.75 -3.14
C ARG A 56 6.45 -7.68 -4.21
N THR A 57 5.78 -6.59 -3.89
CA THR A 57 5.75 -5.39 -4.74
C THR A 57 5.76 -4.15 -3.88
N ALA A 58 6.41 -3.11 -4.37
CA ALA A 58 6.20 -1.76 -3.86
C ALA A 58 5.98 -0.78 -5.01
N LEU A 59 5.09 0.16 -4.78
CA LEU A 59 4.71 1.20 -5.73
C LEU A 59 4.97 2.57 -5.10
N VAL A 60 5.36 3.53 -5.92
CA VAL A 60 5.43 4.94 -5.55
C VAL A 60 4.49 5.77 -6.42
N ALA A 61 3.93 6.82 -5.84
CA ALA A 61 3.21 7.85 -6.55
C ALA A 61 4.13 9.07 -6.69
N THR A 62 4.45 9.45 -7.92
CA THR A 62 5.37 10.55 -8.22
C THR A 62 4.66 11.71 -8.87
N THR A 63 5.16 12.91 -8.61
CA THR A 63 4.78 14.13 -9.33
C THR A 63 6.02 14.69 -10.01
N SER A 64 5.86 15.15 -11.26
CA SER A 64 6.91 15.93 -11.92
C SER A 64 6.58 17.42 -11.79
N SER A 65 7.56 18.19 -11.34
CA SER A 65 7.42 19.65 -11.27
C SER A 65 7.66 20.31 -12.64
N ASN A 66 8.23 19.57 -13.58
CA ASN A 66 8.54 20.07 -14.93
C ASN A 66 8.52 18.89 -15.92
N PRO A 67 7.68 18.95 -16.98
CA PRO A 67 7.65 17.95 -18.05
C PRO A 67 9.01 17.77 -18.75
N ASP A 68 9.82 18.83 -18.78
CA ASP A 68 11.13 18.85 -19.47
C ASP A 68 12.28 18.31 -18.60
N GLN A 69 12.00 17.98 -17.33
CA GLN A 69 12.99 17.41 -16.41
C GLN A 69 12.44 16.18 -15.69
N PRO A 70 12.27 15.04 -16.37
CA PRO A 70 11.74 13.80 -15.79
C PRO A 70 12.59 13.27 -14.62
N ASN A 71 13.87 13.67 -14.53
CA ASN A 71 14.79 13.25 -13.47
C ASN A 71 14.57 13.96 -12.11
N LYS A 72 13.60 14.87 -11.98
CA LYS A 72 13.20 15.50 -10.71
C LYS A 72 11.81 15.06 -10.26
N GLU A 73 11.53 13.79 -10.37
CA GLU A 73 10.32 13.23 -9.77
C GLU A 73 10.37 13.36 -8.24
N LYS A 74 9.30 13.89 -7.67
CA LYS A 74 9.08 13.92 -6.23
C LYS A 74 8.11 12.83 -5.85
N ILE A 75 8.54 11.93 -4.96
CA ILE A 75 7.66 10.92 -4.40
C ILE A 75 6.71 11.58 -3.41
N GLN A 76 5.43 11.30 -3.55
CA GLN A 76 4.36 11.86 -2.73
C GLN A 76 3.69 10.79 -1.86
N ALA A 77 3.79 9.51 -2.26
CA ALA A 77 3.21 8.41 -1.52
C ALA A 77 3.85 7.08 -1.95
N PHE A 78 3.74 6.07 -1.12
CA PHE A 78 4.16 4.71 -1.44
C PHE A 78 3.22 3.67 -0.83
N ALA A 79 3.26 2.45 -1.38
CA ALA A 79 2.64 1.26 -0.82
C ALA A 79 3.52 0.04 -1.06
N ALA A 80 3.55 -0.89 -0.10
CA ALA A 80 4.25 -2.17 -0.19
C ALA A 80 3.31 -3.31 0.18
N ALA A 81 3.36 -4.41 -0.57
CA ALA A 81 2.50 -5.57 -0.36
C ALA A 81 3.25 -6.87 -0.60
N THR A 82 2.88 -7.89 0.18
CA THR A 82 3.37 -9.27 0.06
C THR A 82 2.21 -10.18 -0.34
N LEU A 83 2.48 -11.10 -1.25
CA LEU A 83 1.57 -12.16 -1.64
C LEU A 83 2.19 -13.50 -1.30
N LEU A 84 1.47 -14.30 -0.52
CA LEU A 84 1.80 -15.68 -0.23
C LEU A 84 1.19 -16.57 -1.30
N LEU A 85 2.05 -17.26 -2.06
CA LEU A 85 1.65 -18.28 -3.01
C LEU A 85 1.37 -19.58 -2.27
N VAL A 86 0.15 -20.05 -2.34
CA VAL A 86 -0.25 -21.31 -1.71
C VAL A 86 -0.30 -22.38 -2.81
N PRO A 87 0.40 -23.54 -2.63
CA PRO A 87 0.37 -24.63 -3.61
C PRO A 87 -1.07 -25.12 -3.85
N ASP A 88 -1.42 -25.32 -5.12
CA ASP A 88 -2.78 -25.63 -5.58
C ASP A 88 -3.27 -27.06 -5.25
N SER A 89 -2.71 -27.70 -4.21
CA SER A 89 -3.01 -29.09 -3.87
C SER A 89 -4.32 -29.31 -3.10
N ALA A 90 -5.06 -28.23 -2.76
CA ALA A 90 -6.26 -28.33 -1.93
C ALA A 90 -7.31 -27.22 -2.17
N GLY A 91 -7.33 -26.56 -3.32
CA GLY A 91 -8.20 -25.39 -3.52
C GLY A 91 -7.81 -24.20 -2.63
N GLN A 92 -6.59 -24.21 -2.12
CA GLN A 92 -6.03 -23.11 -1.34
C GLN A 92 -5.77 -21.91 -2.27
N GLN A 93 -5.99 -20.73 -1.73
CA GLN A 93 -5.99 -19.49 -2.49
C GLN A 93 -4.83 -18.60 -2.02
N ASN A 94 -4.18 -17.93 -2.97
CA ASN A 94 -3.14 -16.97 -2.64
C ASN A 94 -3.70 -15.85 -1.74
N LEU A 95 -2.92 -15.48 -0.73
CA LEU A 95 -3.27 -14.46 0.25
C LEU A 95 -2.37 -13.25 0.05
N CYS A 96 -2.95 -12.07 0.08
CA CYS A 96 -2.20 -10.82 -0.03
C CYS A 96 -2.27 -10.03 1.28
N SER A 97 -1.17 -9.38 1.64
CA SER A 97 -1.11 -8.41 2.73
C SER A 97 -0.63 -7.06 2.20
N LEU A 98 -1.33 -5.99 2.55
CA LEU A 98 -0.80 -4.63 2.42
C LEU A 98 0.04 -4.34 3.67
N ASP A 99 1.36 -4.33 3.50
CA ASP A 99 2.31 -4.32 4.61
C ASP A 99 2.66 -2.91 5.08
N SER A 100 2.68 -1.94 4.15
CA SER A 100 2.93 -0.53 4.45
C SER A 100 2.32 0.38 3.40
N MET A 101 1.77 1.50 3.81
CA MET A 101 1.31 2.57 2.91
C MET A 101 1.37 3.91 3.63
N ALA A 102 1.97 4.92 2.98
CA ALA A 102 1.96 6.29 3.48
C ALA A 102 1.82 7.32 2.35
N VAL A 103 1.20 8.44 2.69
CA VAL A 103 1.06 9.61 1.83
C VAL A 103 1.68 10.81 2.56
N HIS A 104 2.61 11.49 1.86
CA HIS A 104 3.24 12.70 2.36
C HIS A 104 2.17 13.69 2.88
N PRO A 105 2.31 14.28 4.08
CA PRO A 105 1.27 15.11 4.69
C PRO A 105 0.69 16.17 3.74
N ASN A 106 1.55 16.88 3.00
CA ASN A 106 1.14 17.94 2.08
C ASN A 106 0.47 17.43 0.78
N ALA A 107 0.47 16.11 0.55
CA ALA A 107 -0.16 15.47 -0.61
C ALA A 107 -1.43 14.69 -0.24
N ARG A 108 -1.80 14.66 1.03
CA ARG A 108 -3.03 13.98 1.51
C ARG A 108 -4.29 14.60 0.90
N ARG A 109 -5.39 13.82 0.88
CA ARG A 109 -6.72 14.22 0.36
C ARG A 109 -6.76 14.54 -1.15
N ARG A 110 -5.77 14.07 -1.90
CA ARG A 110 -5.67 14.26 -3.37
C ARG A 110 -5.79 12.96 -4.16
N GLY A 111 -6.30 11.88 -3.53
CA GLY A 111 -6.57 10.60 -4.19
C GLY A 111 -5.39 9.62 -4.27
N LEU A 112 -4.17 10.00 -3.83
CA LEU A 112 -2.97 9.16 -3.95
C LEU A 112 -3.10 7.82 -3.19
N GLY A 113 -3.60 7.83 -1.95
CA GLY A 113 -3.81 6.62 -1.17
C GLY A 113 -4.80 5.67 -1.85
N LEU A 114 -5.90 6.22 -2.40
CA LEU A 114 -6.88 5.42 -3.13
C LEU A 114 -6.28 4.81 -4.41
N ALA A 115 -5.48 5.58 -5.14
CA ALA A 115 -4.84 5.10 -6.36
C ALA A 115 -3.83 3.99 -6.07
N LEU A 116 -2.99 4.13 -5.03
CA LEU A 116 -2.07 3.10 -4.59
C LEU A 116 -2.80 1.83 -4.16
N LEU A 117 -3.83 1.96 -3.33
CA LEU A 117 -4.61 0.81 -2.87
C LEU A 117 -5.26 0.06 -4.03
N ARG A 118 -5.84 0.77 -5.00
CA ARG A 118 -6.39 0.18 -6.23
C ARG A 118 -5.32 -0.53 -7.06
N ALA A 119 -4.13 0.03 -7.16
CA ALA A 119 -3.02 -0.59 -7.88
C ALA A 119 -2.55 -1.88 -7.20
N ILE A 120 -2.48 -1.92 -5.87
CA ILE A 120 -2.19 -3.13 -5.09
C ILE A 120 -3.30 -4.17 -5.28
N LEU A 121 -4.58 -3.79 -5.20
CA LEU A 121 -5.70 -4.70 -5.47
C LEU A 121 -5.64 -5.29 -6.87
N ALA A 122 -5.35 -4.49 -7.89
CA ALA A 122 -5.18 -4.96 -9.25
C ALA A 122 -3.97 -5.89 -9.40
N TRP A 123 -2.87 -5.62 -8.71
CA TRP A 123 -1.70 -6.49 -8.68
C TRP A 123 -2.04 -7.83 -8.00
N SER A 124 -2.70 -7.80 -6.85
CA SER A 124 -3.13 -8.99 -6.12
C SER A 124 -4.07 -9.88 -6.96
N ALA A 125 -5.04 -9.27 -7.63
CA ALA A 125 -5.97 -9.98 -8.52
C ALA A 125 -5.25 -10.67 -9.71
N ARG A 126 -4.25 -10.00 -10.33
CA ARG A 126 -3.44 -10.59 -11.41
C ARG A 126 -2.62 -11.79 -10.96
N HIS A 127 -2.33 -11.90 -9.67
CA HIS A 127 -1.63 -13.04 -9.08
C HIS A 127 -2.57 -14.02 -8.37
N ASN A 128 -3.87 -14.00 -8.75
CA ASN A 128 -4.90 -14.90 -8.22
C ASN A 128 -5.05 -14.87 -6.69
N ALA A 129 -4.75 -13.73 -6.05
CA ALA A 129 -5.09 -13.54 -4.65
C ALA A 129 -6.62 -13.50 -4.50
N ARG A 130 -7.13 -14.18 -3.49
CA ARG A 130 -8.56 -14.21 -3.19
C ARG A 130 -8.93 -13.31 -2.03
N HIS A 131 -7.94 -12.97 -1.22
CA HIS A 131 -8.14 -12.17 -0.04
C HIS A 131 -6.98 -11.22 0.15
N LEU A 132 -7.25 -9.98 0.57
CA LEU A 132 -6.26 -8.99 0.93
C LEU A 132 -6.53 -8.50 2.34
N THR A 133 -5.52 -8.59 3.19
CA THR A 133 -5.57 -8.13 4.58
C THR A 133 -4.64 -6.94 4.80
N LEU A 134 -4.87 -6.21 5.86
CA LEU A 134 -3.99 -5.17 6.37
C LEU A 134 -4.18 -4.97 7.87
N GLU A 135 -3.17 -4.39 8.51
CA GLU A 135 -3.25 -3.93 9.89
C GLU A 135 -3.20 -2.40 9.92
N VAL A 136 -4.05 -1.78 10.73
CA VAL A 136 -4.13 -0.33 10.85
C VAL A 136 -4.35 0.07 12.30
N ARG A 137 -3.71 1.17 12.74
CA ARG A 137 -3.95 1.75 14.08
C ARG A 137 -5.43 2.05 14.25
N ALA A 138 -5.99 1.68 15.38
CA ALA A 138 -7.43 1.87 15.68
C ALA A 138 -7.85 3.36 15.63
N GLY A 139 -6.94 4.28 15.97
CA GLY A 139 -7.16 5.73 15.90
C GLY A 139 -6.91 6.38 14.54
N ASN A 140 -6.42 5.62 13.54
CA ASN A 140 -6.14 6.17 12.20
C ASN A 140 -7.43 6.35 11.38
N ALA A 141 -8.30 7.27 11.81
CA ALA A 141 -9.60 7.51 11.18
C ALA A 141 -9.52 7.80 9.66
N PRO A 142 -8.52 8.57 9.14
CA PRO A 142 -8.41 8.79 7.70
C PRO A 142 -8.13 7.51 6.89
N ALA A 143 -7.28 6.62 7.41
CA ALA A 143 -6.99 5.35 6.74
C ALA A 143 -8.18 4.39 6.83
N LEU A 144 -8.82 4.30 7.99
CA LEU A 144 -10.04 3.49 8.18
C LEU A 144 -11.14 3.89 7.20
N ALA A 145 -11.38 5.20 7.03
CA ALA A 145 -12.36 5.69 6.06
C ALA A 145 -12.01 5.31 4.62
N LEU A 146 -10.70 5.36 4.25
CA LEU A 146 -10.24 4.93 2.94
C LEU A 146 -10.47 3.43 2.71
N TYR A 147 -10.10 2.59 3.69
CA TYR A 147 -10.26 1.14 3.59
C TYR A 147 -11.73 0.74 3.52
N GLN A 148 -12.59 1.33 4.36
CA GLN A 148 -14.04 1.11 4.31
C GLN A 148 -14.64 1.50 2.95
N LEU A 149 -14.23 2.65 2.38
CA LEU A 149 -14.62 3.08 1.04
C LEU A 149 -14.26 2.06 -0.04
N CYS A 150 -13.15 1.35 0.14
CA CYS A 150 -12.70 0.30 -0.77
C CYS A 150 -13.30 -1.08 -0.50
N GLY A 151 -14.15 -1.22 0.52
CA GLY A 151 -14.86 -2.46 0.83
C GLY A 151 -14.20 -3.36 1.87
N PHE A 152 -13.12 -2.90 2.52
CA PHE A 152 -12.52 -3.62 3.64
C PHE A 152 -13.47 -3.67 4.83
N ARG A 153 -13.43 -4.78 5.56
CA ARG A 153 -14.22 -5.03 6.77
C ARG A 153 -13.32 -5.47 7.92
N PRO A 154 -13.69 -5.17 9.18
CA PRO A 154 -12.97 -5.68 10.34
C PRO A 154 -13.03 -7.21 10.40
N GLU A 155 -11.88 -7.85 10.60
CA GLU A 155 -11.72 -9.30 10.77
C GLU A 155 -11.11 -9.66 12.12
N GLY A 156 -10.50 -8.69 12.81
CA GLY A 156 -9.91 -8.95 14.13
C GLY A 156 -9.35 -7.68 14.76
N LEU A 157 -8.89 -7.87 15.99
CA LEU A 157 -8.24 -6.87 16.83
C LEU A 157 -6.98 -7.46 17.45
N ARG A 158 -5.87 -6.74 17.38
CA ARG A 158 -4.65 -7.03 18.14
C ARG A 158 -4.47 -5.97 19.20
N THR A 159 -4.72 -6.31 20.46
CA THR A 159 -4.60 -5.37 21.57
C THR A 159 -3.14 -5.02 21.82
N ARG A 160 -2.87 -3.72 22.06
CA ARG A 160 -1.53 -3.16 22.35
C ARG A 160 -0.46 -3.58 21.34
N TYR A 161 -0.84 -3.65 20.06
CA TYR A 161 0.04 -4.09 18.98
C TYR A 161 1.14 -3.08 18.67
N TYR A 162 0.79 -1.80 18.65
CA TYR A 162 1.75 -0.71 18.49
C TYR A 162 2.26 -0.26 19.86
N THR A 163 3.55 0.04 19.96
CA THR A 163 4.21 0.37 21.24
C THR A 163 4.54 1.84 21.39
N ASP A 164 4.53 2.61 20.30
CA ASP A 164 4.86 4.04 20.31
C ASP A 164 3.94 4.84 19.37
N PRO A 165 2.90 5.51 19.90
CA PRO A 165 2.28 5.26 21.20
C PRO A 165 1.66 3.86 21.28
N GLU A 166 1.41 3.37 22.52
CA GLU A 166 0.69 2.11 22.72
C GLU A 166 -0.73 2.24 22.15
N GLU A 167 -1.09 1.34 21.23
CA GLU A 167 -2.37 1.38 20.54
C GLU A 167 -2.72 0.02 19.96
N ASP A 168 -4.02 -0.27 19.87
CA ASP A 168 -4.52 -1.46 19.21
C ASP A 168 -4.39 -1.37 17.67
N ALA A 169 -4.24 -2.53 17.03
CA ALA A 169 -4.37 -2.66 15.58
C ALA A 169 -5.70 -3.33 15.23
N LEU A 170 -6.43 -2.73 14.30
CA LEU A 170 -7.51 -3.40 13.61
C LEU A 170 -6.96 -4.21 12.44
N LEU A 171 -7.29 -5.49 12.40
CA LEU A 171 -7.10 -6.33 11.23
C LEU A 171 -8.30 -6.12 10.30
N LEU A 172 -8.05 -5.65 9.10
CA LEU A 172 -9.07 -5.48 8.07
C LEU A 172 -8.79 -6.42 6.90
N GLY A 173 -9.86 -6.92 6.30
CA GLY A 173 -9.75 -7.77 5.13
C GLY A 173 -10.83 -7.50 4.10
N MET A 174 -10.58 -7.93 2.88
CA MET A 174 -11.56 -7.96 1.81
C MET A 174 -11.31 -9.11 0.84
N ASP A 175 -12.38 -9.70 0.35
CA ASP A 175 -12.31 -10.69 -0.71
C ASP A 175 -12.06 -10.01 -2.06
N ILE A 176 -11.09 -10.54 -2.81
CA ILE A 176 -10.78 -10.11 -4.17
C ILE A 176 -11.59 -11.00 -5.11
N THR A 177 -12.72 -10.49 -5.57
CA THR A 177 -13.50 -11.16 -6.62
C THR A 177 -12.76 -11.04 -7.96
N SER A 178 -12.83 -12.10 -8.80
CA SER A 178 -12.20 -12.14 -10.12
C SER A 178 -12.92 -11.20 -11.10
N GLY A 179 -12.71 -9.92 -10.92
CA GLY A 179 -13.23 -8.82 -11.74
C GLY A 179 -12.72 -7.50 -11.19
N PRO A 180 -12.51 -6.47 -12.02
CA PRO A 180 -12.15 -5.16 -11.50
C PRO A 180 -13.25 -4.71 -10.53
N PRO A 181 -12.90 -4.16 -9.35
CA PRO A 181 -13.91 -3.66 -8.43
C PRO A 181 -14.77 -2.63 -9.15
N HIS A 182 -16.05 -2.92 -9.29
CA HIS A 182 -17.05 -1.95 -9.74
C HIS A 182 -17.17 -0.87 -8.67
N VAL A 183 -16.29 0.11 -8.72
CA VAL A 183 -16.47 1.32 -7.93
C VAL A 183 -17.33 2.25 -8.76
N GLY A 184 -18.62 2.22 -8.47
CA GLY A 184 -19.54 3.22 -8.99
C GLY A 184 -19.02 4.61 -8.62
N PHE A 185 -18.82 5.46 -9.61
CA PHE A 185 -18.63 6.88 -9.37
C PHE A 185 -19.96 7.41 -8.82
N PRO A 186 -20.01 8.09 -7.68
CA PRO A 186 -21.14 8.95 -7.37
C PRO A 186 -21.18 10.06 -8.42
N ARG A 187 -22.33 10.22 -9.05
CA ARG A 187 -22.65 11.33 -9.97
C ARG A 187 -22.59 12.67 -9.24
#